data_588b02b83f3e65a59c2fc7ebe2a99d90
#
_entry.id   588b02b83f3e65a59c2fc7ebe2a99d90
#
_cell.length_a   1.000
_cell.length_b   1.000
_cell.length_c   1.000
_cell.angle_alpha   90.00
_cell.angle_beta   90.00
_cell.angle_gamma   90.00
#
_symmetry.space_group_name_H-M   'P 1'
#
loop_
_entity.id
_entity.type
_entity.pdbx_description
1 polymer ?
#
loop_
_entity_poly.entity_id
_entity_poly.type
_entity_poly.pdbx_seq_one_letter_code
_entity_poly.pdbx_strand_id
1 'polypeptide(L)'
;MFNTGYNFQLIGEKFYEYGEAINDYTIVQLQKVARECSCYVIAPITLEKKVKGVFYNAAVVIDNDGEIMGDYSKHHLWAAERYYFHAGEDIPVFNTKYGKIGVMICYDAGFPEVARILALKGAELIFMPSAWRVQDWDMWNLNIPQRALENTLFVAG
;
A
#
# COMPACT_ATOMS: atom_id res chain seq x y z
N MET A 1 4.89 6.01 -1.69
CA MET A 1 4.03 7.17 -1.98
C MET A 1 4.42 7.71 -3.33
N PHE A 2 3.59 7.44 -4.31
CA PHE A 2 3.84 7.72 -5.71
C PHE A 2 3.84 9.24 -6.00
N ASN A 3 2.87 9.97 -5.45
CA ASN A 3 2.64 11.38 -5.70
C ASN A 3 3.55 12.34 -4.90
N THR A 4 4.10 11.91 -3.76
CA THR A 4 4.88 12.79 -2.85
C THR A 4 6.34 12.40 -2.70
N GLY A 5 6.73 11.19 -3.11
CA GLY A 5 7.98 10.59 -2.67
C GLY A 5 7.97 10.27 -1.16
N TYR A 6 9.07 9.73 -0.65
CA TYR A 6 9.20 9.33 0.76
C TYR A 6 10.11 10.30 1.54
N ASN A 7 9.90 11.61 1.33
CA ASN A 7 10.71 12.69 1.93
C ASN A 7 9.90 13.65 2.80
N PHE A 8 8.82 13.18 3.42
CA PHE A 8 7.92 14.02 4.22
C PHE A 8 8.65 14.79 5.33
N GLN A 9 9.70 14.25 5.93
CA GLN A 9 10.49 14.94 6.95
C GLN A 9 11.21 16.19 6.40
N LEU A 10 11.66 16.17 5.14
CA LEU A 10 12.32 17.31 4.51
C LEU A 10 11.31 18.35 4.00
N ILE A 11 10.13 17.90 3.59
CA ILE A 11 9.06 18.75 3.08
C ILE A 11 8.33 19.46 4.24
N GLY A 12 8.27 18.81 5.42
CA GLY A 12 7.59 19.33 6.60
C GLY A 12 6.08 19.46 6.38
N GLU A 13 5.47 20.52 6.93
CA GLU A 13 4.01 20.72 6.86
C GLU A 13 3.44 20.83 5.45
N LYS A 14 4.26 21.28 4.48
CA LYS A 14 3.85 21.31 3.07
C LYS A 14 3.53 19.95 2.49
N PHE A 15 3.95 18.88 3.16
CA PHE A 15 3.63 17.52 2.74
C PHE A 15 2.12 17.28 2.62
N TYR A 16 1.32 17.91 3.47
CA TYR A 16 -0.13 17.78 3.45
C TYR A 16 -0.80 18.42 2.24
N GLU A 17 -0.14 19.38 1.58
CA GLU A 17 -0.61 19.99 0.33
C GLU A 17 -0.59 19.01 -0.85
N TYR A 18 0.19 17.93 -0.76
CA TYR A 18 0.32 16.89 -1.78
C TYR A 18 -0.54 15.64 -1.49
N GLY A 19 -1.24 15.60 -0.36
CA GLY A 19 -2.20 14.54 -0.07
C GLY A 19 -3.40 14.66 -1.00
N GLU A 20 -3.89 13.53 -1.49
CA GLU A 20 -5.00 13.46 -2.42
C GLU A 20 -6.16 12.62 -1.86
N ALA A 21 -7.38 13.02 -2.18
CA ALA A 21 -8.54 12.18 -2.01
C ALA A 21 -8.60 11.12 -3.13
N ILE A 22 -9.43 10.10 -2.92
CA ILE A 22 -9.49 8.95 -3.85
C ILE A 22 -9.96 9.33 -5.28
N ASN A 23 -10.60 10.47 -5.44
CA ASN A 23 -11.09 10.96 -6.73
C ASN A 23 -10.23 12.11 -7.31
N ASP A 24 -9.05 12.36 -6.72
CA ASP A 24 -8.19 13.43 -7.17
C ASP A 24 -7.32 13.03 -8.38
N TYR A 25 -6.54 13.99 -8.85
CA TYR A 25 -5.86 13.93 -10.15
C TYR A 25 -5.03 12.67 -10.37
N THR A 26 -4.16 12.29 -9.43
CA THR A 26 -3.25 11.15 -9.61
C THR A 26 -4.04 9.86 -9.81
N ILE A 27 -5.05 9.58 -8.97
CA ILE A 27 -5.85 8.36 -9.07
C ILE A 27 -6.66 8.36 -10.37
N VAL A 28 -7.25 9.48 -10.77
CA VAL A 28 -7.98 9.60 -12.05
C VAL A 28 -7.07 9.32 -13.25
N GLN A 29 -5.80 9.78 -13.24
CA GLN A 29 -4.87 9.44 -14.32
C GLN A 29 -4.50 7.96 -14.31
N LEU A 30 -4.28 7.35 -13.14
CA LEU A 30 -3.98 5.93 -13.02
C LEU A 30 -5.15 5.04 -13.46
N GLN A 31 -6.39 5.44 -13.22
CA GLN A 31 -7.58 4.76 -13.73
C GLN A 31 -7.61 4.75 -15.28
N LYS A 32 -7.25 5.87 -15.93
CA LYS A 32 -7.13 5.92 -17.39
C LYS A 32 -6.06 4.96 -17.90
N VAL A 33 -4.87 4.99 -17.30
CA VAL A 33 -3.76 4.10 -17.65
C VAL A 33 -4.14 2.63 -17.46
N ALA A 34 -4.77 2.29 -16.32
CA ALA A 34 -5.25 0.93 -16.04
C ALA A 34 -6.17 0.43 -17.16
N ARG A 35 -7.13 1.27 -17.58
CA ARG A 35 -8.09 0.97 -18.65
C ARG A 35 -7.40 0.84 -20.02
N GLU A 36 -6.57 1.81 -20.39
CA GLU A 36 -5.88 1.83 -21.68
C GLU A 36 -4.92 0.65 -21.85
N CYS A 37 -4.22 0.26 -20.77
CA CYS A 37 -3.28 -0.85 -20.75
C CYS A 37 -3.94 -2.19 -20.39
N SER A 38 -5.23 -2.23 -20.03
CA SER A 38 -5.93 -3.41 -19.53
C SER A 38 -5.19 -4.11 -18.38
N CYS A 39 -4.63 -3.33 -17.45
CA CYS A 39 -3.82 -3.83 -16.35
C CYS A 39 -4.38 -3.39 -14.98
N TYR A 40 -4.09 -4.20 -13.95
CA TYR A 40 -4.32 -3.78 -12.56
C TYR A 40 -3.22 -2.82 -12.10
N VAL A 41 -3.58 -1.85 -11.30
CA VAL A 41 -2.63 -0.89 -10.73
C VAL A 41 -2.74 -0.91 -9.21
N ILE A 42 -1.60 -1.00 -8.53
CA ILE A 42 -1.49 -0.81 -7.08
C ILE A 42 -0.69 0.48 -6.87
N ALA A 43 -1.35 1.54 -6.45
CA ALA A 43 -0.79 2.88 -6.35
C ALA A 43 -0.52 3.29 -4.91
N PRO A 44 0.74 3.22 -4.41
CA PRO A 44 1.09 3.75 -3.10
C PRO A 44 0.99 5.27 -3.11
N ILE A 45 0.13 5.84 -2.28
CA ILE A 45 -0.22 7.27 -2.28
C ILE A 45 -0.40 7.81 -0.85
N THR A 46 -0.20 9.12 -0.69
CA THR A 46 -0.67 9.85 0.49
C THR A 46 -2.15 10.13 0.30
N LEU A 47 -3.00 9.38 0.99
CA LEU A 47 -4.44 9.38 0.81
C LEU A 47 -5.16 10.11 1.94
N GLU A 48 -5.93 11.14 1.60
CA GLU A 48 -6.93 11.73 2.49
C GLU A 48 -8.23 10.93 2.37
N LYS A 49 -8.76 10.46 3.51
CA LYS A 49 -10.01 9.70 3.53
C LYS A 49 -11.20 10.56 3.98
N LYS A 50 -12.13 9.94 4.72
CA LYS A 50 -13.41 10.56 5.13
C LYS A 50 -13.25 11.79 6.02
N VAL A 51 -12.22 11.80 6.88
CA VAL A 51 -11.96 12.91 7.79
C VAL A 51 -10.94 13.82 7.15
N LYS A 52 -11.35 15.03 6.83
CA LYS A 52 -10.51 16.03 6.18
C LYS A 52 -9.31 16.40 7.06
N GLY A 53 -8.12 16.46 6.47
CA GLY A 53 -6.86 16.69 7.18
C GLY A 53 -6.27 15.45 7.82
N VAL A 54 -6.91 14.27 7.70
CA VAL A 54 -6.36 12.99 8.17
C VAL A 54 -5.84 12.18 6.98
N PHE A 55 -4.53 11.97 6.97
CA PHE A 55 -3.82 11.32 5.88
C PHE A 55 -3.35 9.92 6.25
N TYR A 56 -3.31 9.05 5.25
CA TYR A 56 -2.85 7.67 5.36
C TYR A 56 -1.72 7.41 4.35
N ASN A 57 -0.71 6.67 4.75
CA ASN A 57 0.17 5.99 3.80
C ASN A 57 -0.60 4.78 3.28
N ALA A 58 -1.18 4.91 2.09
CA ALA A 58 -2.11 3.94 1.55
C ALA A 58 -1.70 3.45 0.16
N ALA A 59 -2.25 2.32 -0.25
CA ALA A 59 -2.16 1.81 -1.62
C ALA A 59 -3.57 1.64 -2.16
N VAL A 60 -3.92 2.39 -3.20
CA VAL A 60 -5.18 2.25 -3.93
C VAL A 60 -5.03 1.15 -4.96
N VAL A 61 -6.00 0.24 -5.04
CA VAL A 61 -6.06 -0.85 -6.00
C VAL A 61 -7.10 -0.51 -7.07
N ILE A 62 -6.67 -0.54 -8.33
CA ILE A 62 -7.49 -0.22 -9.50
C ILE A 62 -7.49 -1.45 -10.41
N ASP A 63 -8.63 -1.84 -10.92
CA ASP A 63 -8.76 -2.98 -11.82
C ASP A 63 -8.39 -2.64 -13.28
N ASN A 64 -8.44 -3.66 -14.14
CA ASN A 64 -8.09 -3.52 -15.56
C ASN A 64 -9.12 -2.75 -16.41
N ASP A 65 -10.29 -2.44 -15.85
CA ASP A 65 -11.31 -1.59 -16.46
C ASP A 65 -11.21 -0.14 -15.94
N GLY A 66 -10.23 0.12 -15.04
CA GLY A 66 -9.98 1.41 -14.42
C GLY A 66 -10.90 1.73 -13.26
N GLU A 67 -11.57 0.72 -12.70
CA GLU A 67 -12.43 0.91 -11.54
C GLU A 67 -11.65 0.72 -10.24
N ILE A 68 -11.94 1.57 -9.25
CA ILE A 68 -11.30 1.49 -7.94
C ILE A 68 -11.90 0.33 -7.16
N MET A 69 -11.07 -0.68 -6.86
CA MET A 69 -11.46 -1.83 -6.05
C MET A 69 -11.46 -1.52 -4.55
N GLY A 70 -10.66 -0.55 -4.14
CA GLY A 70 -10.52 -0.11 -2.75
C GLY A 70 -9.09 0.33 -2.42
N ASP A 71 -8.81 0.45 -1.14
CA ASP A 71 -7.47 0.80 -0.66
C ASP A 71 -7.06 -0.02 0.57
N TYR A 72 -5.75 -0.16 0.74
CA TYR A 72 -5.11 -0.61 1.97
C TYR A 72 -4.37 0.55 2.60
N SER A 73 -4.57 0.82 3.87
CA SER A 73 -3.81 1.81 4.65
C SER A 73 -2.83 1.10 5.59
N LYS A 74 -1.58 1.56 5.58
CA LYS A 74 -0.48 0.97 6.36
C LYS A 74 -0.81 0.90 7.84
N HIS A 75 -0.66 -0.28 8.44
CA HIS A 75 -0.97 -0.55 9.85
C HIS A 75 0.21 -0.21 10.76
N HIS A 76 1.42 -0.59 10.34
CA HIS A 76 2.64 -0.40 11.13
C HIS A 76 3.42 0.79 10.59
N LEU A 77 3.18 1.96 11.17
CA LEU A 77 3.86 3.20 10.78
C LEU A 77 5.31 3.19 11.26
N TRP A 78 6.25 3.45 10.34
CA TRP A 78 7.67 3.44 10.62
C TRP A 78 8.18 4.82 11.05
N ALA A 79 8.93 4.87 12.17
CA ALA A 79 9.62 6.08 12.65
C ALA A 79 8.73 7.33 12.63
N ALA A 80 9.12 8.35 11.85
CA ALA A 80 8.41 9.63 11.77
C ALA A 80 7.06 9.57 11.03
N GLU A 81 6.73 8.48 10.34
CA GLU A 81 5.38 8.34 9.74
C GLU A 81 4.26 8.57 10.74
N ARG A 82 4.50 8.23 12.01
CA ARG A 82 3.54 8.39 13.12
C ARG A 82 3.11 9.84 13.39
N TYR A 83 3.89 10.80 12.91
CA TYR A 83 3.57 12.22 13.05
C TYR A 83 2.78 12.78 11.85
N TYR A 84 2.75 12.06 10.73
CA TYR A 84 2.16 12.51 9.48
C TYR A 84 0.93 11.71 9.07
N PHE A 85 0.85 10.44 9.47
CA PHE A 85 -0.18 9.52 9.02
C PHE A 85 -0.94 8.90 10.17
N HIS A 86 -2.19 8.61 9.89
CA HIS A 86 -3.02 7.73 10.71
C HIS A 86 -2.79 6.27 10.30
N ALA A 87 -2.78 5.36 11.28
CA ALA A 87 -2.67 3.92 11.00
C ALA A 87 -3.96 3.38 10.36
N GLY A 88 -3.81 2.38 9.50
CA GLY A 88 -4.94 1.67 8.93
C GLY A 88 -5.69 0.84 9.96
N GLU A 89 -6.98 0.59 9.69
CA GLU A 89 -7.85 -0.22 10.56
C GLU A 89 -8.30 -1.51 9.89
N ASP A 90 -8.34 -1.52 8.53
CA ASP A 90 -8.82 -2.64 7.73
C ASP A 90 -7.70 -3.28 6.91
N ILE A 91 -7.74 -4.62 6.81
CA ILE A 91 -6.84 -5.42 5.98
C ILE A 91 -7.69 -6.12 4.91
N PRO A 92 -7.99 -5.44 3.77
CA PRO A 92 -8.82 -5.98 2.71
C PRO A 92 -8.05 -6.96 1.82
N VAL A 93 -8.80 -7.88 1.19
CA VAL A 93 -8.35 -8.73 0.09
C VAL A 93 -9.16 -8.35 -1.15
N PHE A 94 -8.50 -8.27 -2.30
CA PHE A 94 -9.09 -7.84 -3.56
C PHE A 94 -9.24 -9.04 -4.51
N ASN A 95 -10.44 -9.25 -5.03
CA ASN A 95 -10.69 -10.32 -6.00
C ASN A 95 -10.34 -9.84 -7.41
N THR A 96 -9.31 -10.41 -8.01
CA THR A 96 -8.90 -10.12 -9.39
C THR A 96 -9.21 -11.32 -10.29
N LYS A 97 -9.15 -11.12 -11.61
CA LYS A 97 -9.27 -12.24 -12.57
C LYS A 97 -8.10 -13.23 -12.49
N TYR A 98 -7.03 -12.89 -11.79
CA TYR A 98 -5.84 -13.73 -11.61
C TYR A 98 -5.76 -14.41 -10.24
N GLY A 99 -6.75 -14.22 -9.38
CA GLY A 99 -6.78 -14.71 -8.01
C GLY A 99 -6.97 -13.60 -6.99
N LYS A 100 -6.94 -13.95 -5.73
CA LYS A 100 -7.10 -13.00 -4.63
C LYS A 100 -5.75 -12.39 -4.25
N ILE A 101 -5.68 -11.07 -4.25
CA ILE A 101 -4.49 -10.35 -3.86
C ILE A 101 -4.67 -9.57 -2.56
N GLY A 102 -3.59 -9.45 -1.81
CA GLY A 102 -3.48 -8.57 -0.66
C GLY A 102 -2.42 -7.50 -0.86
N VAL A 103 -2.44 -6.50 -0.01
CA VAL A 103 -1.39 -5.46 0.03
C VAL A 103 -0.92 -5.30 1.46
N MET A 104 0.40 -5.22 1.66
CA MET A 104 1.05 -4.72 2.87
C MET A 104 2.09 -3.68 2.46
N ILE A 105 2.38 -2.70 3.31
CA ILE A 105 3.28 -1.60 2.91
C ILE A 105 4.55 -1.62 3.77
N CYS A 106 5.70 -1.89 3.12
CA CYS A 106 7.05 -1.67 3.67
C CYS A 106 7.21 -2.29 5.08
N TYR A 107 7.22 -1.48 6.14
CA TYR A 107 7.41 -1.89 7.54
C TYR A 107 6.38 -2.91 8.05
N ASP A 108 5.22 -3.04 7.42
CA ASP A 108 4.24 -4.10 7.74
C ASP A 108 4.87 -5.50 7.61
N ALA A 109 5.84 -5.68 6.72
CA ALA A 109 6.53 -6.95 6.54
C ALA A 109 7.28 -7.44 7.79
N GLY A 110 7.66 -6.53 8.69
CA GLY A 110 8.29 -6.87 9.97
C GLY A 110 7.35 -7.55 10.97
N PHE A 111 6.05 -7.55 10.70
CA PHE A 111 5.01 -8.05 11.60
C PHE A 111 4.21 -9.16 10.91
N PRO A 112 4.07 -10.36 11.51
CA PRO A 112 3.38 -11.48 10.85
C PRO A 112 1.87 -11.26 10.69
N GLU A 113 1.27 -10.38 11.48
CA GLU A 113 -0.17 -10.23 11.60
C GLU A 113 -0.85 -9.83 10.29
N VAL A 114 -0.31 -8.84 9.57
CA VAL A 114 -0.91 -8.36 8.30
C VAL A 114 -0.93 -9.47 7.27
N ALA A 115 0.22 -10.13 7.04
CA ALA A 115 0.32 -11.22 6.08
C ALA A 115 -0.56 -12.42 6.48
N ARG A 116 -0.62 -12.74 7.79
CA ARG A 116 -1.46 -13.82 8.30
C ARG A 116 -2.95 -13.53 8.09
N ILE A 117 -3.41 -12.32 8.36
CA ILE A 117 -4.82 -11.93 8.15
C ILE A 117 -5.17 -11.99 6.66
N LEU A 118 -4.29 -11.50 5.78
CA LEU A 118 -4.47 -11.59 4.32
C LEU A 118 -4.61 -13.05 3.87
N ALA A 119 -3.72 -13.93 4.34
CA ALA A 119 -3.75 -15.36 4.04
C ALA A 119 -5.06 -16.02 4.51
N LEU A 120 -5.49 -15.75 5.75
CA LEU A 120 -6.74 -16.28 6.31
C LEU A 120 -7.98 -15.78 5.57
N LYS A 121 -7.92 -14.60 4.97
CA LYS A 121 -8.96 -14.04 4.08
C LYS A 121 -8.86 -14.59 2.64
N GLY A 122 -7.89 -15.45 2.38
CA GLY A 122 -7.73 -16.18 1.13
C GLY A 122 -6.89 -15.46 0.07
N ALA A 123 -6.03 -14.52 0.46
CA ALA A 123 -5.04 -13.96 -0.47
C ALA A 123 -4.06 -15.05 -0.93
N GLU A 124 -3.76 -15.06 -2.23
CA GLU A 124 -2.83 -15.96 -2.88
C GLU A 124 -1.50 -15.28 -3.19
N LEU A 125 -1.55 -13.97 -3.39
CA LEU A 125 -0.40 -13.11 -3.64
C LEU A 125 -0.52 -11.83 -2.82
N ILE A 126 0.56 -11.43 -2.17
CA ILE A 126 0.67 -10.16 -1.45
C ILE A 126 1.67 -9.26 -2.18
N PHE A 127 1.25 -8.05 -2.54
CA PHE A 127 2.13 -7.01 -3.03
C PHE A 127 2.62 -6.14 -1.88
N MET A 128 3.94 -5.83 -1.87
CA MET A 128 4.56 -5.04 -0.82
C MET A 128 5.29 -3.82 -1.39
N PRO A 129 4.57 -2.77 -1.79
CA PRO A 129 5.22 -1.53 -2.20
C PRO A 129 6.05 -0.95 -1.04
N SER A 130 7.29 -0.54 -1.34
CA SER A 130 8.25 -0.14 -0.32
C SER A 130 9.18 0.98 -0.79
N ALA A 131 9.63 1.80 0.18
CA ALA A 131 10.83 2.61 0.10
C ALA A 131 11.80 2.11 1.18
N TRP A 132 12.49 1.01 0.91
CA TRP A 132 13.31 0.31 1.89
C TRP A 132 14.73 0.85 1.92
N ARG A 133 15.30 1.01 3.11
CA ARG A 133 16.68 1.47 3.26
C ARG A 133 17.67 0.34 3.00
N VAL A 134 18.78 0.66 2.34
CA VAL A 134 19.86 -0.31 2.11
C VAL A 134 20.46 -0.83 3.43
N GLN A 135 20.46 -0.01 4.49
CA GLN A 135 20.94 -0.39 5.81
C GLN A 135 20.12 -1.50 6.48
N ASP A 136 18.86 -1.69 6.07
CA ASP A 136 17.96 -2.70 6.60
C ASP A 136 17.70 -3.84 5.58
N TRP A 137 18.67 -4.07 4.67
CA TRP A 137 18.50 -5.06 3.59
C TRP A 137 18.44 -6.51 4.11
N ASP A 138 19.10 -6.79 5.21
CA ASP A 138 18.99 -8.05 5.92
C ASP A 138 17.55 -8.32 6.40
N MET A 139 16.88 -7.32 6.92
CA MET A 139 15.47 -7.42 7.33
C MET A 139 14.53 -7.68 6.14
N TRP A 140 14.83 -7.09 4.97
CA TRP A 140 14.11 -7.39 3.73
C TRP A 140 14.22 -8.87 3.36
N ASN A 141 15.45 -9.37 3.32
CA ASN A 141 15.77 -10.75 2.95
C ASN A 141 15.22 -11.79 3.94
N LEU A 142 15.04 -11.43 5.20
CA LEU A 142 14.44 -12.30 6.20
C LEU A 142 12.90 -12.27 6.15
N ASN A 143 12.32 -11.09 6.11
CA ASN A 143 10.89 -10.94 6.28
C ASN A 143 10.09 -11.40 5.06
N ILE A 144 10.48 -11.04 3.84
CA ILE A 144 9.70 -11.37 2.64
C ILE A 144 9.57 -12.88 2.42
N PRO A 145 10.67 -13.66 2.42
CA PRO A 145 10.57 -15.11 2.32
C PRO A 145 9.78 -15.73 3.49
N GLN A 146 9.94 -15.18 4.69
CA GLN A 146 9.21 -15.68 5.86
C GLN A 146 7.71 -15.48 5.72
N ARG A 147 7.24 -14.27 5.27
CA ARG A 147 5.80 -14.03 5.02
C ARG A 147 5.24 -14.97 3.97
N ALA A 148 6.00 -15.26 2.91
CA ALA A 148 5.60 -16.21 1.89
C ALA A 148 5.53 -17.65 2.43
N LEU A 149 6.60 -18.11 3.11
CA LEU A 149 6.73 -19.47 3.62
C LEU A 149 5.66 -19.82 4.65
N GLU A 150 5.51 -19.00 5.71
CA GLU A 150 4.61 -19.28 6.83
C GLU A 150 3.12 -19.20 6.47
N ASN A 151 2.78 -18.53 5.36
CA ASN A 151 1.42 -18.37 4.87
C ASN A 151 1.13 -19.16 3.59
N THR A 152 2.13 -19.86 3.03
CA THR A 152 2.03 -20.66 1.79
C THR A 152 1.42 -19.88 0.62
N LEU A 153 1.88 -18.63 0.41
CA LEU A 153 1.45 -17.74 -0.65
C LEU A 153 2.64 -17.03 -1.30
N PHE A 154 2.40 -16.27 -2.35
CA PHE A 154 3.43 -15.47 -3.00
C PHE A 154 3.52 -14.07 -2.37
N VAL A 155 4.74 -13.55 -2.28
CA VAL A 155 4.98 -12.14 -1.91
C VAL A 155 5.85 -11.49 -2.98
N ALA A 156 5.38 -10.38 -3.53
CA ALA A 156 6.11 -9.52 -4.46
C ALA A 156 6.42 -8.18 -3.79
N GLY A 157 7.73 -7.89 -3.61
CA GLY A 157 8.22 -6.66 -3.00
C GLY A 157 9.28 -5.95 -3.83
#